data_05b6410b947a4e8d913e4b711ef74e9c
#
_entry.id   05b6410b947a4e8d913e4b711ef74e9c
#
_cell.length_a   1.000
_cell.length_b   1.000
_cell.length_c   1.000
_cell.angle_alpha   90.00
_cell.angle_beta   90.00
_cell.angle_gamma   90.00
#
_symmetry.space_group_name_H-M   'P 1'
#
loop_
_entity.id
_entity.type
_entity.pdbx_description
1 polymer ?
#
loop_
_entity_poly.entity_id
_entity_poly.type
_entity_poly.pdbx_seq_one_letter_code
_entity_poly.pdbx_strand_id
1 'polypeptide(L)'
;VVGSGPSGLATAMQLNKRGHKVTVFERNDRIGGLLRYGIPNMKLEKQVIDRRVKLMEEEGIEFVTNANIGVDITAEELLQKYDRVVLCCGASNPRDINAPGRDAKGIYFAVDFLKATTKSLLDSNFEDHKYIDCKGKTVMVIGGGDTGNDCVGTSIRLGAKNVIQLEMMPKAPDERAANNPWPQWPRVCKTDYGQEEAIAKFGHDPR
;
A
#
# COMPACT_ATOMS: atom_id res chain seq x y z
N VAL A 1 -5.18 16.61 -11.83
CA VAL A 1 -5.20 15.87 -10.55
C VAL A 1 -3.78 15.48 -10.22
N VAL A 2 -3.31 15.78 -9.01
CA VAL A 2 -1.96 15.44 -8.56
C VAL A 2 -2.02 14.21 -7.63
N GLY A 3 -1.45 13.10 -8.09
CA GLY A 3 -1.47 11.79 -7.45
C GLY A 3 -2.50 10.84 -8.07
N SER A 4 -2.07 9.62 -8.34
CA SER A 4 -2.86 8.56 -8.98
C SER A 4 -3.33 7.47 -8.03
N GLY A 5 -3.30 7.72 -6.72
CA GLY A 5 -3.86 6.83 -5.72
C GLY A 5 -5.38 6.70 -5.82
N PRO A 6 -6.04 5.94 -4.92
CA PRO A 6 -7.49 5.73 -4.96
C PRO A 6 -8.30 7.02 -5.08
N SER A 7 -7.93 8.05 -4.30
CA SER A 7 -8.61 9.35 -4.33
C SER A 7 -8.43 10.07 -5.66
N GLY A 8 -7.21 10.04 -6.22
CA GLY A 8 -6.90 10.67 -7.50
C GLY A 8 -7.65 10.02 -8.66
N LEU A 9 -7.65 8.69 -8.72
CA LEU A 9 -8.39 7.95 -9.74
C LEU A 9 -9.91 8.18 -9.64
N ALA A 10 -10.47 8.16 -8.43
CA ALA A 10 -11.88 8.44 -8.21
C ALA A 10 -12.25 9.86 -8.61
N THR A 11 -11.43 10.86 -8.24
CA THR A 11 -11.60 12.25 -8.61
C THR A 11 -11.54 12.43 -10.12
N ALA A 12 -10.52 11.88 -10.78
CA ALA A 12 -10.35 11.98 -12.23
C ALA A 12 -11.56 11.41 -12.98
N MET A 13 -12.01 10.22 -12.60
CA MET A 13 -13.19 9.60 -13.18
C MET A 13 -14.44 10.46 -13.00
N GLN A 14 -14.67 11.03 -11.81
CA GLN A 14 -15.85 11.84 -11.54
C GLN A 14 -15.83 13.17 -12.28
N LEU A 15 -14.67 13.79 -12.43
CA LEU A 15 -14.50 15.01 -13.22
C LEU A 15 -14.72 14.73 -14.72
N ASN A 16 -14.11 13.66 -15.25
CA ASN A 16 -14.26 13.28 -16.64
C ASN A 16 -15.73 13.01 -17.02
N LYS A 17 -16.46 12.28 -16.17
CA LYS A 17 -17.91 12.03 -16.34
C LYS A 17 -18.76 13.31 -16.38
N ARG A 18 -18.26 14.40 -15.83
CA ARG A 18 -18.92 15.73 -15.85
C ARG A 18 -18.47 16.60 -17.02
N GLY A 19 -17.70 16.05 -17.95
CA GLY A 19 -17.26 16.74 -19.17
C GLY A 19 -15.99 17.57 -19.02
N HIS A 20 -15.26 17.45 -17.89
CA HIS A 20 -13.96 18.09 -17.76
C HIS A 20 -12.86 17.27 -18.46
N LYS A 21 -11.96 17.95 -19.15
CA LYS A 21 -10.71 17.36 -19.61
C LYS A 21 -9.76 17.18 -18.42
N VAL A 22 -9.30 15.97 -18.18
CA VAL A 22 -8.55 15.63 -16.96
C VAL A 22 -7.20 15.06 -17.29
N THR A 23 -6.15 15.63 -16.68
CA THR A 23 -4.80 15.07 -16.66
C THR A 23 -4.44 14.65 -15.22
N VAL A 24 -3.93 13.46 -15.03
CA VAL A 24 -3.48 12.91 -13.74
C VAL A 24 -1.96 12.81 -13.75
N PHE A 25 -1.29 13.46 -12.80
CA PHE A 25 0.14 13.40 -12.61
C PHE A 25 0.51 12.40 -11.51
N GLU A 26 1.45 11.51 -11.78
CA GLU A 26 1.97 10.52 -10.84
C GLU A 26 3.50 10.59 -10.79
N ARG A 27 4.06 10.68 -9.59
CA ARG A 27 5.51 10.74 -9.39
C ARG A 27 6.23 9.41 -9.64
N ASN A 28 5.52 8.29 -9.47
CA ASN A 28 6.07 6.96 -9.74
C ASN A 28 5.95 6.61 -11.23
N ASP A 29 6.60 5.53 -11.60
CA ASP A 29 6.62 4.96 -12.95
C ASP A 29 5.31 4.30 -13.38
N ARG A 30 4.40 4.02 -12.43
CA ARG A 30 3.11 3.37 -12.70
C ARG A 30 1.99 4.03 -11.91
N ILE A 31 0.81 4.05 -12.51
CA ILE A 31 -0.43 4.57 -11.92
C ILE A 31 -0.95 3.63 -10.82
N GLY A 32 -1.54 4.21 -9.78
CA GLY A 32 -2.25 3.48 -8.74
C GLY A 32 -1.85 3.82 -7.30
N GLY A 33 -0.75 4.55 -7.09
CA GLY A 33 -0.29 4.91 -5.75
C GLY A 33 -0.11 3.69 -4.84
N LEU A 34 -0.73 3.68 -3.66
CA LEU A 34 -0.69 2.54 -2.73
C LEU A 34 -1.39 1.29 -3.26
N LEU A 35 -2.38 1.40 -4.15
CA LEU A 35 -2.96 0.23 -4.83
C LEU A 35 -1.90 -0.52 -5.63
N ARG A 36 -0.98 0.23 -6.27
CA ARG A 36 0.12 -0.33 -7.06
C ARG A 36 1.24 -0.89 -6.20
N TYR A 37 1.75 -0.09 -5.25
CA TYR A 37 2.99 -0.38 -4.55
C TYR A 37 2.85 -0.62 -3.05
N GLY A 38 1.70 -0.32 -2.44
CA GLY A 38 1.47 -0.52 -1.01
C GLY A 38 0.70 -1.80 -0.69
N ILE A 39 -0.21 -2.22 -1.57
CA ILE A 39 -0.97 -3.47 -1.40
C ILE A 39 -0.24 -4.58 -2.15
N PRO A 40 0.07 -5.73 -1.51
CA PRO A 40 0.77 -6.82 -2.19
C PRO A 40 -0.07 -7.46 -3.29
N ASN A 41 0.60 -8.05 -4.28
CA ASN A 41 -0.05 -8.64 -5.46
C ASN A 41 -1.01 -9.79 -5.11
N MET A 42 -0.72 -10.56 -4.06
CA MET A 42 -1.59 -11.63 -3.56
C MET A 42 -2.96 -11.14 -3.07
N LYS A 43 -3.05 -9.87 -2.63
CA LYS A 43 -4.30 -9.25 -2.16
C LYS A 43 -5.00 -8.47 -3.28
N LEU A 44 -4.24 -7.83 -4.15
CA LEU A 44 -4.74 -7.08 -5.30
C LEU A 44 -3.82 -7.25 -6.49
N GLU A 45 -4.20 -8.11 -7.42
CA GLU A 45 -3.48 -8.31 -8.67
C GLU A 45 -3.41 -7.02 -9.49
N LYS A 46 -2.23 -6.68 -9.99
CA LYS A 46 -1.99 -5.38 -10.63
C LYS A 46 -2.68 -5.23 -11.99
N GLN A 47 -2.99 -6.33 -12.65
CA GLN A 47 -3.81 -6.35 -13.86
C GLN A 47 -5.21 -5.73 -13.66
N VAL A 48 -5.78 -5.79 -12.43
CA VAL A 48 -7.05 -5.14 -12.11
C VAL A 48 -6.91 -3.62 -12.21
N ILE A 49 -5.77 -3.09 -11.72
CA ILE A 49 -5.46 -1.66 -11.81
C ILE A 49 -5.20 -1.27 -13.27
N ASP A 50 -4.41 -2.08 -13.99
CA ASP A 50 -4.07 -1.82 -15.40
C ASP A 50 -5.32 -1.77 -16.28
N ARG A 51 -6.23 -2.72 -16.09
CA ARG A 51 -7.55 -2.72 -16.76
C ARG A 51 -8.33 -1.44 -16.45
N ARG A 52 -8.33 -0.99 -15.19
CA ARG A 52 -9.06 0.23 -14.80
C ARG A 52 -8.45 1.47 -15.41
N VAL A 53 -7.12 1.59 -15.38
CA VAL A 53 -6.39 2.71 -15.98
C VAL A 53 -6.67 2.77 -17.48
N LYS A 54 -6.57 1.65 -18.18
CA LYS A 54 -6.87 1.56 -19.61
C LYS A 54 -8.29 2.06 -19.95
N LEU A 55 -9.30 1.65 -19.18
CA LEU A 55 -10.68 2.15 -19.39
C LEU A 55 -10.77 3.67 -19.19
N MET A 56 -10.06 4.21 -18.22
CA MET A 56 -10.04 5.65 -17.97
C MET A 56 -9.32 6.42 -19.09
N GLU A 57 -8.27 5.85 -19.69
CA GLU A 57 -7.59 6.39 -20.87
C GLU A 57 -8.52 6.39 -22.10
N GLU A 58 -9.24 5.28 -22.33
CA GLU A 58 -10.24 5.17 -23.38
C GLU A 58 -11.40 6.16 -23.20
N GLU A 59 -11.73 6.53 -21.96
CA GLU A 59 -12.70 7.57 -21.62
C GLU A 59 -12.12 9.01 -21.76
N GLY A 60 -10.85 9.16 -22.13
CA GLY A 60 -10.19 10.45 -22.42
C GLY A 60 -9.42 11.07 -21.27
N ILE A 61 -9.15 10.35 -20.17
CA ILE A 61 -8.29 10.82 -19.09
C ILE A 61 -6.82 10.64 -19.50
N GLU A 62 -6.04 11.70 -19.37
CA GLU A 62 -4.60 11.66 -19.63
C GLU A 62 -3.83 11.32 -18.35
N PHE A 63 -2.86 10.40 -18.44
CA PHE A 63 -1.96 10.05 -17.34
C PHE A 63 -0.52 10.42 -17.67
N VAL A 64 0.16 11.08 -16.73
CA VAL A 64 1.58 11.47 -16.83
C VAL A 64 2.32 10.88 -15.64
N THR A 65 3.11 9.83 -15.89
CA THR A 65 3.96 9.19 -14.89
C THR A 65 5.34 9.83 -14.83
N ASN A 66 6.13 9.51 -13.78
CA ASN A 66 7.44 10.09 -13.52
C ASN A 66 7.42 11.63 -13.46
N ALA A 67 6.32 12.19 -12.95
CA ALA A 67 6.07 13.63 -12.83
C ALA A 67 5.82 14.00 -11.37
N ASN A 68 6.87 14.41 -10.68
CA ASN A 68 6.81 14.81 -9.28
C ASN A 68 6.51 16.32 -9.18
N ILE A 69 5.26 16.66 -8.92
CA ILE A 69 4.82 18.05 -8.80
C ILE A 69 5.51 18.72 -7.60
N GLY A 70 6.04 19.92 -7.82
CA GLY A 70 6.86 20.67 -6.89
C GLY A 70 8.37 20.38 -7.01
N VAL A 71 8.76 19.42 -7.85
CA VAL A 71 10.16 19.08 -8.17
C VAL A 71 10.41 19.17 -9.67
N ASP A 72 9.70 18.36 -10.46
CA ASP A 72 9.86 18.29 -11.93
C ASP A 72 8.96 19.31 -12.64
N ILE A 73 7.81 19.59 -12.08
CA ILE A 73 6.81 20.55 -12.59
C ILE A 73 6.40 21.42 -11.40
N THR A 74 6.48 22.74 -11.56
CA THR A 74 6.14 23.68 -10.50
C THR A 74 4.62 23.85 -10.33
N ALA A 75 4.20 24.38 -9.18
CA ALA A 75 2.80 24.71 -8.94
C ALA A 75 2.32 25.83 -9.89
N GLU A 76 3.19 26.79 -10.18
CA GLU A 76 2.94 27.92 -11.08
C GLU A 76 2.65 27.43 -12.51
N GLU A 77 3.45 26.48 -13.02
CA GLU A 77 3.22 25.87 -14.33
C GLU A 77 1.87 25.16 -14.41
N LEU A 78 1.47 24.44 -13.35
CA LEU A 78 0.14 23.83 -13.29
C LEU A 78 -0.98 24.84 -13.30
N LEU A 79 -0.86 25.93 -12.51
CA LEU A 79 -1.86 26.97 -12.42
C LEU A 79 -1.99 27.80 -13.70
N GLN A 80 -0.93 27.88 -14.51
CA GLN A 80 -0.97 28.52 -15.83
C GLN A 80 -1.61 27.62 -16.89
N LYS A 81 -1.41 26.29 -16.78
CA LYS A 81 -1.85 25.32 -17.79
C LYS A 81 -3.28 24.81 -17.58
N TYR A 82 -3.74 24.77 -16.35
CA TYR A 82 -5.00 24.14 -15.97
C TYR A 82 -5.92 25.13 -15.22
N ASP A 83 -7.22 25.04 -15.48
CA ASP A 83 -8.24 25.88 -14.81
C ASP A 83 -8.34 25.56 -13.31
N ARG A 84 -8.15 24.32 -12.93
CA ARG A 84 -8.22 23.85 -11.53
C ARG A 84 -7.24 22.72 -11.28
N VAL A 85 -6.70 22.70 -10.07
CA VAL A 85 -5.80 21.65 -9.58
C VAL A 85 -6.41 20.98 -8.35
N VAL A 86 -6.46 19.65 -8.35
CA VAL A 86 -6.93 18.86 -7.20
C VAL A 86 -5.76 18.05 -6.66
N LEU A 87 -5.44 18.23 -5.38
CA LEU A 87 -4.34 17.54 -4.72
C LEU A 87 -4.85 16.22 -4.09
N CYS A 88 -4.33 15.10 -4.60
CA CYS A 88 -4.63 13.74 -4.15
C CYS A 88 -3.33 13.01 -3.79
N CYS A 89 -2.39 13.70 -3.14
CA CYS A 89 -1.01 13.29 -2.94
C CYS A 89 -0.82 12.14 -1.91
N GLY A 90 -1.88 11.80 -1.16
CA GLY A 90 -1.80 10.80 -0.09
C GLY A 90 -0.93 11.26 1.09
N ALA A 91 -0.44 10.28 1.87
CA ALA A 91 0.48 10.51 2.97
C ALA A 91 1.74 9.66 2.77
N SER A 92 2.89 10.31 2.64
CA SER A 92 4.17 9.66 2.38
C SER A 92 5.11 9.66 3.58
N ASN A 93 4.77 10.45 4.61
CA ASN A 93 5.60 10.56 5.82
C ASN A 93 5.18 9.44 6.79
N PRO A 94 6.01 8.39 6.97
CA PRO A 94 5.65 7.29 7.86
C PRO A 94 5.69 7.74 9.32
N ARG A 95 4.83 7.14 10.13
CA ARG A 95 5.03 7.20 11.59
C ARG A 95 6.21 6.33 11.94
N ASP A 96 7.11 6.86 12.76
CA ASP A 96 8.27 6.10 13.23
C ASP A 96 8.17 5.81 14.71
N ILE A 97 8.90 4.79 15.15
CA ILE A 97 9.02 4.42 16.56
C ILE A 97 10.28 5.05 17.15
N ASN A 98 10.12 5.73 18.28
CA ASN A 98 11.27 6.24 19.03
C ASN A 98 11.73 5.17 20.03
N ALA A 99 12.66 4.31 19.60
CA ALA A 99 13.20 3.23 20.41
C ALA A 99 14.72 3.13 20.23
N PRO A 100 15.46 2.71 21.24
CA PRO A 100 16.89 2.43 21.12
C PRO A 100 17.16 1.43 19.98
N GLY A 101 18.16 1.71 19.15
CA GLY A 101 18.54 0.84 18.03
C GLY A 101 17.66 0.99 16.78
N ARG A 102 16.79 2.03 16.69
CA ARG A 102 15.96 2.28 15.49
C ARG A 102 16.79 2.46 14.20
N ASP A 103 18.01 2.93 14.33
CA ASP A 103 18.98 3.14 13.26
C ASP A 103 19.74 1.86 12.83
N ALA A 104 19.49 0.73 13.49
CA ALA A 104 20.13 -0.54 13.14
C ALA A 104 19.75 -1.00 11.72
N LYS A 105 20.68 -1.71 11.08
CA LYS A 105 20.44 -2.30 9.75
C LYS A 105 19.36 -3.39 9.82
N GLY A 106 18.53 -3.44 8.79
CA GLY A 106 17.47 -4.44 8.68
C GLY A 106 16.12 -3.96 9.22
N ILE A 107 16.00 -2.69 9.60
CA ILE A 107 14.75 -2.07 10.03
C ILE A 107 14.21 -1.20 8.89
N TYR A 108 13.03 -1.53 8.40
CA TYR A 108 12.42 -0.89 7.24
C TYR A 108 11.01 -0.41 7.56
N PHE A 109 10.56 0.63 6.89
CA PHE A 109 9.15 0.98 6.89
C PHE A 109 8.35 -0.03 6.06
N ALA A 110 7.14 -0.36 6.52
CA ALA A 110 6.27 -1.34 5.87
C ALA A 110 6.02 -1.02 4.40
N VAL A 111 5.74 0.24 4.08
CA VAL A 111 5.49 0.66 2.68
C VAL A 111 6.73 0.49 1.81
N ASP A 112 7.93 0.75 2.32
CA ASP A 112 9.17 0.55 1.57
C ASP A 112 9.42 -0.94 1.29
N PHE A 113 9.16 -1.81 2.27
CA PHE A 113 9.23 -3.26 2.12
C PHE A 113 8.25 -3.77 1.06
N LEU A 114 6.98 -3.37 1.15
CA LEU A 114 5.94 -3.76 0.21
C LEU A 114 6.18 -3.20 -1.19
N LYS A 115 6.62 -1.94 -1.28
CA LYS A 115 6.96 -1.28 -2.56
C LYS A 115 8.14 -1.98 -3.24
N ALA A 116 9.23 -2.22 -2.54
CA ALA A 116 10.40 -2.89 -3.10
C ALA A 116 10.03 -4.29 -3.63
N THR A 117 9.25 -5.05 -2.86
CA THR A 117 8.79 -6.39 -3.26
C THR A 117 7.91 -6.34 -4.51
N THR A 118 6.90 -5.47 -4.51
CA THR A 118 5.97 -5.38 -5.65
C THR A 118 6.69 -4.84 -6.90
N LYS A 119 7.59 -3.87 -6.72
CA LYS A 119 8.34 -3.30 -7.85
C LYS A 119 9.26 -4.34 -8.48
N SER A 120 10.03 -5.09 -7.71
CA SER A 120 10.88 -6.18 -8.20
C SER A 120 10.06 -7.27 -8.91
N LEU A 121 8.89 -7.63 -8.37
CA LEU A 121 7.96 -8.56 -9.03
C LEU A 121 7.53 -8.04 -10.41
N LEU A 122 7.11 -6.78 -10.51
CA LEU A 122 6.58 -6.21 -11.75
C LEU A 122 7.65 -5.89 -12.79
N ASP A 123 8.85 -5.53 -12.35
CA ASP A 123 9.94 -5.14 -13.24
C ASP A 123 10.69 -6.34 -13.81
N SER A 124 10.85 -7.41 -13.02
CA SER A 124 11.76 -8.50 -13.37
C SER A 124 11.33 -9.89 -12.89
N ASN A 125 10.14 -10.03 -12.30
CA ASN A 125 9.73 -11.28 -11.64
C ASN A 125 10.77 -11.75 -10.58
N PHE A 126 11.31 -10.79 -9.82
CA PHE A 126 12.34 -10.95 -8.79
C PHE A 126 13.77 -11.24 -9.29
N GLU A 127 14.03 -11.26 -10.58
CA GLU A 127 15.36 -11.53 -11.14
C GLU A 127 16.37 -10.41 -10.85
N ASP A 128 15.89 -9.18 -10.60
CA ASP A 128 16.72 -8.01 -10.29
C ASP A 128 17.25 -8.02 -8.84
N HIS A 129 16.73 -8.88 -7.98
CA HIS A 129 17.04 -8.98 -6.55
C HIS A 129 16.93 -7.65 -5.78
N LYS A 130 16.14 -6.68 -6.26
CA LYS A 130 15.96 -5.36 -5.64
C LYS A 130 14.85 -5.32 -4.60
N TYR A 131 14.57 -6.43 -3.97
CA TYR A 131 13.62 -6.53 -2.85
C TYR A 131 14.34 -6.83 -1.54
N ILE A 132 13.65 -6.62 -0.44
CA ILE A 132 14.19 -6.93 0.89
C ILE A 132 14.03 -8.44 1.15
N ASP A 133 15.15 -9.15 1.10
CA ASP A 133 15.17 -10.60 1.24
C ASP A 133 14.83 -11.05 2.67
N CYS A 134 13.83 -11.92 2.81
CA CYS A 134 13.39 -12.52 4.06
C CYS A 134 13.82 -14.01 4.20
N LYS A 135 14.43 -14.59 3.17
CA LYS A 135 14.72 -16.04 3.13
C LYS A 135 15.56 -16.49 4.32
N GLY A 136 15.04 -17.45 5.06
CA GLY A 136 15.69 -18.02 6.23
C GLY A 136 15.79 -17.13 7.47
N LYS A 137 15.19 -15.93 7.42
CA LYS A 137 15.21 -14.97 8.54
C LYS A 137 13.96 -15.08 9.41
N THR A 138 14.08 -14.71 10.68
CA THR A 138 12.94 -14.37 11.52
C THR A 138 12.63 -12.90 11.30
N VAL A 139 11.41 -12.58 10.88
CA VAL A 139 10.95 -11.23 10.61
C VAL A 139 10.05 -10.77 11.74
N MET A 140 10.32 -9.59 12.28
CA MET A 140 9.45 -8.93 13.25
C MET A 140 8.67 -7.81 12.55
N VAL A 141 7.35 -7.86 12.65
CA VAL A 141 6.43 -6.84 12.14
C VAL A 141 5.88 -6.05 13.33
N ILE A 142 6.08 -4.74 13.35
CA ILE A 142 5.56 -3.86 14.41
C ILE A 142 4.29 -3.18 13.90
N GLY A 143 3.17 -3.57 14.46
CA GLY A 143 1.82 -3.11 14.12
C GLY A 143 0.89 -4.23 13.70
N GLY A 144 -0.32 -4.23 14.26
CA GLY A 144 -1.34 -5.28 14.08
C GLY A 144 -2.40 -4.98 13.02
N GLY A 145 -2.33 -3.83 12.33
CA GLY A 145 -3.31 -3.45 11.31
C GLY A 145 -3.10 -4.15 9.95
N ASP A 146 -3.94 -3.81 8.97
CA ASP A 146 -3.94 -4.42 7.62
C ASP A 146 -2.57 -4.38 6.95
N THR A 147 -1.85 -3.26 7.06
CA THR A 147 -0.48 -3.14 6.51
C THR A 147 0.49 -4.12 7.18
N GLY A 148 0.36 -4.31 8.49
CA GLY A 148 1.15 -5.31 9.22
C GLY A 148 0.85 -6.72 8.74
N ASN A 149 -0.42 -7.06 8.55
CA ASN A 149 -0.84 -8.35 7.98
C ASN A 149 -0.30 -8.55 6.55
N ASP A 150 -0.32 -7.51 5.72
CA ASP A 150 0.28 -7.53 4.38
C ASP A 150 1.80 -7.83 4.44
N CYS A 151 2.50 -7.27 5.45
CA CYS A 151 3.92 -7.57 5.68
C CYS A 151 4.14 -9.01 6.16
N VAL A 152 3.28 -9.55 7.01
CA VAL A 152 3.33 -10.96 7.43
C VAL A 152 3.24 -11.88 6.21
N GLY A 153 2.18 -11.76 5.41
CA GLY A 153 1.96 -12.58 4.23
C GLY A 153 3.06 -12.43 3.18
N THR A 154 3.59 -11.21 2.99
CA THR A 154 4.71 -10.95 2.08
C THR A 154 5.99 -11.61 2.58
N SER A 155 6.31 -11.52 3.87
CA SER A 155 7.50 -12.14 4.47
C SER A 155 7.47 -13.65 4.32
N ILE A 156 6.30 -14.27 4.50
CA ILE A 156 6.09 -15.71 4.29
C ILE A 156 6.44 -16.10 2.85
N ARG A 157 5.97 -15.36 1.86
CA ARG A 157 6.23 -15.61 0.42
C ARG A 157 7.69 -15.40 0.04
N LEU A 158 8.36 -14.46 0.69
CA LEU A 158 9.80 -14.24 0.52
C LEU A 158 10.67 -15.24 1.34
N GLY A 159 10.07 -16.31 1.87
CA GLY A 159 10.79 -17.42 2.46
C GLY A 159 11.25 -17.19 3.90
N ALA A 160 10.59 -16.35 4.67
CA ALA A 160 10.89 -16.19 6.09
C ALA A 160 10.83 -17.53 6.83
N LYS A 161 11.78 -17.72 7.75
CA LYS A 161 11.84 -18.89 8.65
C LYS A 161 10.76 -18.81 9.73
N ASN A 162 10.47 -17.59 10.19
CA ASN A 162 9.43 -17.31 11.16
C ASN A 162 9.00 -15.84 11.02
N VAL A 163 7.78 -15.52 11.44
CA VAL A 163 7.28 -14.14 11.52
C VAL A 163 6.67 -13.92 12.90
N ILE A 164 7.01 -12.80 13.52
CA ILE A 164 6.46 -12.32 14.79
C ILE A 164 5.81 -10.98 14.53
N GLN A 165 4.55 -10.80 14.92
CA GLN A 165 3.83 -9.53 14.79
C GLN A 165 3.56 -8.95 16.17
N LEU A 166 4.04 -7.75 16.43
CA LEU A 166 3.80 -7.03 17.68
C LEU A 166 2.61 -6.11 17.53
N GLU A 167 1.61 -6.29 18.39
CA GLU A 167 0.45 -5.42 18.51
C GLU A 167 0.51 -4.64 19.82
N MET A 168 0.33 -3.33 19.74
CA MET A 168 0.34 -2.44 20.90
C MET A 168 -0.94 -2.58 21.75
N MET A 169 -2.07 -2.89 21.09
CA MET A 169 -3.35 -3.03 21.78
C MET A 169 -3.49 -4.42 22.40
N PRO A 170 -4.17 -4.54 23.53
CA PRO A 170 -4.53 -5.85 24.08
C PRO A 170 -5.30 -6.69 23.07
N LYS A 171 -5.15 -8.02 23.14
CA LYS A 171 -5.95 -8.93 22.30
C LYS A 171 -7.45 -8.59 22.47
N ALA A 172 -8.12 -8.32 21.36
CA ALA A 172 -9.55 -8.13 21.35
C ALA A 172 -10.28 -9.43 21.77
N PRO A 173 -11.50 -9.35 22.33
CA PRO A 173 -12.28 -10.54 22.69
C PRO A 173 -12.61 -11.38 21.45
N ASP A 174 -12.75 -12.68 21.64
CA ASP A 174 -13.09 -13.58 20.53
C ASP A 174 -14.56 -13.43 20.10
N GLU A 175 -15.43 -12.98 21.01
CA GLU A 175 -16.85 -12.71 20.77
C GLU A 175 -17.21 -11.25 21.03
N ARG A 176 -18.31 -10.81 20.45
CA ARG A 176 -18.83 -9.44 20.60
C ARG A 176 -19.24 -9.18 22.05
N ALA A 177 -18.64 -8.18 22.66
CA ALA A 177 -18.99 -7.77 24.02
C ALA A 177 -20.37 -7.07 24.08
N ALA A 178 -21.02 -7.11 25.24
CA ALA A 178 -22.34 -6.50 25.47
C ALA A 178 -22.35 -4.98 25.20
N ASN A 179 -21.24 -4.28 25.42
CA ASN A 179 -21.09 -2.85 25.16
C ASN A 179 -20.76 -2.53 23.69
N ASN A 180 -20.75 -3.53 22.82
CA ASN A 180 -20.55 -3.39 21.38
C ASN A 180 -21.66 -4.11 20.59
N PRO A 181 -22.96 -3.70 20.75
CA PRO A 181 -24.08 -4.36 20.09
C PRO A 181 -24.11 -4.06 18.58
N TRP A 182 -24.80 -4.91 17.81
CA TRP A 182 -25.17 -4.58 16.43
C TRP A 182 -26.06 -3.31 16.43
N PRO A 183 -25.92 -2.37 15.46
CA PRO A 183 -25.19 -2.45 14.22
C PRO A 183 -23.74 -1.90 14.28
N GLN A 184 -23.17 -1.67 15.44
CA GLN A 184 -21.80 -1.20 15.56
C GLN A 184 -20.82 -2.19 14.91
N TRP A 185 -19.69 -1.67 14.43
CA TRP A 185 -18.59 -2.51 13.94
C TRP A 185 -18.12 -3.47 15.06
N PRO A 186 -17.97 -4.78 14.77
CA PRO A 186 -17.57 -5.74 15.79
C PRO A 186 -16.11 -5.52 16.22
N ARG A 187 -15.90 -5.27 17.49
CA ARG A 187 -14.59 -5.14 18.13
C ARG A 187 -14.15 -6.51 18.67
N VAL A 188 -13.91 -7.44 17.76
CA VAL A 188 -13.50 -8.81 18.08
C VAL A 188 -12.14 -9.10 17.47
N CYS A 189 -11.45 -10.11 18.03
CA CYS A 189 -10.22 -10.60 17.46
C CYS A 189 -10.50 -11.20 16.07
N LYS A 190 -9.90 -10.61 15.06
CA LYS A 190 -9.99 -11.12 13.69
C LYS A 190 -8.62 -11.66 13.28
N THR A 191 -8.63 -12.81 12.67
CA THR A 191 -7.49 -13.36 11.96
C THR A 191 -7.67 -13.03 10.48
N ASP A 192 -6.66 -12.48 9.84
CA ASP A 192 -6.67 -12.17 8.41
C ASP A 192 -5.66 -13.08 7.70
N TYR A 193 -5.70 -13.09 6.37
CA TYR A 193 -4.99 -14.06 5.52
C TYR A 193 -3.50 -14.26 5.86
N GLY A 194 -2.75 -13.18 6.19
CA GLY A 194 -1.33 -13.31 6.54
C GLY A 194 -1.11 -14.03 7.86
N GLN A 195 -1.97 -13.81 8.86
CA GLN A 195 -1.92 -14.54 10.12
C GLN A 195 -2.36 -15.99 9.93
N GLU A 196 -3.43 -16.24 9.13
CA GLU A 196 -3.87 -17.60 8.79
C GLU A 196 -2.76 -18.40 8.10
N GLU A 197 -2.07 -17.79 7.15
CA GLU A 197 -0.91 -18.39 6.48
C GLU A 197 0.26 -18.65 7.43
N ALA A 198 0.50 -17.75 8.39
CA ALA A 198 1.53 -17.95 9.41
C ALA A 198 1.18 -19.14 10.31
N ILE A 199 -0.08 -19.25 10.74
CA ILE A 199 -0.57 -20.40 11.52
C ILE A 199 -0.39 -21.70 10.72
N ALA A 200 -0.79 -21.71 9.47
CA ALA A 200 -0.66 -22.90 8.62
C ALA A 200 0.79 -23.30 8.38
N LYS A 201 1.69 -22.33 8.21
CA LYS A 201 3.11 -22.60 7.91
C LYS A 201 3.97 -22.86 9.13
N PHE A 202 3.76 -22.13 10.21
CA PHE A 202 4.63 -22.14 11.39
C PHE A 202 4.02 -22.85 12.60
N GLY A 203 2.71 -23.16 12.57
CA GLY A 203 2.00 -23.82 13.66
C GLY A 203 1.59 -22.89 14.81
N HIS A 204 1.73 -21.57 14.66
CA HIS A 204 1.34 -20.59 15.68
C HIS A 204 0.88 -19.28 15.05
N ASP A 205 0.01 -18.54 15.78
CA ASP A 205 -0.36 -17.16 15.44
C ASP A 205 0.90 -16.27 15.57
N PRO A 206 1.22 -15.44 14.59
CA PRO A 206 2.40 -14.56 14.65
C PRO A 206 2.29 -13.44 15.68
N ARG A 207 1.07 -13.13 16.15
CA ARG A 207 0.80 -12.06 17.12
C ARG A 207 1.16 -12.44 18.55
#